data_1ca7ab4139c00ef008341c164273f9d5
#
_entry.id   1ca7ab4139c00ef008341c164273f9d5
#
_cell.length_a   1.000
_cell.length_b   1.000
_cell.length_c   1.000
_cell.angle_alpha   90.00
_cell.angle_beta   90.00
_cell.angle_gamma   90.00
#
_symmetry.space_group_name_H-M   'P 1'
#
loop_
_entity.id
_entity.type
_entity.pdbx_description
1 polymer ?
#
loop_
_entity_poly.entity_id
_entity_poly.type
_entity_poly.pdbx_seq_one_letter_code
_entity_poly.pdbx_strand_id
1 'polypeptide(L)'
;MSLPSHTFLDARGIPYERRSFPVDIEKGAASVARALGFRERQMVKTLIFETGQGERVLVMLGGDQNAVSGLLKKALGSRDVRMAKPEVVLETTGYPIGSIPPFHWQPAGFRSVIEASLMSEEILGVGAGQWGEEILITPADLVRATGAGVVPLAAV
;
A
#
# COMPACT_ATOMS: atom_id res chain seq x y z
N MET A 1 14.25 -4.19 16.73
CA MET A 1 14.63 -5.00 15.56
C MET A 1 14.07 -4.35 14.30
N SER A 2 14.85 -4.29 13.23
CA SER A 2 14.40 -3.74 11.96
C SER A 2 13.91 -4.83 11.02
N LEU A 3 12.77 -4.56 10.38
CA LEU A 3 12.24 -5.40 9.31
C LEU A 3 12.86 -4.99 7.97
N PRO A 4 12.78 -5.81 6.92
CA PRO A 4 13.29 -5.44 5.60
C PRO A 4 12.75 -4.12 5.07
N SER A 5 11.50 -3.78 5.39
CA SER A 5 10.91 -2.49 5.01
C SER A 5 11.60 -1.31 5.67
N HIS A 6 11.96 -1.43 6.95
CA HIS A 6 12.71 -0.38 7.65
C HIS A 6 14.10 -0.20 7.04
N THR A 7 14.78 -1.31 6.83
CA THR A 7 16.14 -1.31 6.24
C THR A 7 16.14 -0.65 4.86
N PHE A 8 15.10 -0.93 4.06
CA PHE A 8 14.94 -0.34 2.73
C PHE A 8 14.86 1.19 2.80
N LEU A 9 14.03 1.72 3.68
CA LEU A 9 13.87 3.17 3.84
C LEU A 9 15.14 3.81 4.39
N ASP A 10 15.75 3.19 5.40
CA ASP A 10 17.00 3.68 6.00
C ASP A 10 18.10 3.79 4.96
N ALA A 11 18.26 2.77 4.12
CA ALA A 11 19.30 2.74 3.09
C ALA A 11 19.12 3.84 2.05
N ARG A 12 17.92 4.34 1.87
CA ARG A 12 17.59 5.39 0.89
C ARG A 12 17.46 6.77 1.53
N GLY A 13 17.66 6.88 2.83
CA GLY A 13 17.52 8.14 3.54
C GLY A 13 16.09 8.70 3.49
N ILE A 14 15.08 7.84 3.38
CA ILE A 14 13.68 8.27 3.35
C ILE A 14 13.16 8.35 4.78
N PRO A 15 12.69 9.52 5.24
CA PRO A 15 12.17 9.68 6.59
C PRO A 15 10.87 8.90 6.80
N TYR A 16 10.72 8.32 7.97
CA TYR A 16 9.51 7.63 8.39
C TYR A 16 9.48 7.49 9.90
N GLU A 17 8.33 7.12 10.46
CA GLU A 17 8.19 6.85 11.88
C GLU A 17 7.69 5.43 12.07
N ARG A 18 8.27 4.71 13.04
CA ARG A 18 7.83 3.36 13.39
C ARG A 18 6.74 3.44 14.44
N ARG A 19 5.68 2.66 14.25
CA ARG A 19 4.60 2.52 15.23
C ARG A 19 4.26 1.05 15.42
N SER A 20 3.79 0.73 16.61
CA SER A 20 3.30 -0.62 16.93
C SER A 20 1.88 -0.51 17.43
N PHE A 21 1.10 -1.57 17.18
CA PHE A 21 -0.26 -1.69 17.69
C PHE A 21 -0.48 -3.11 18.20
N PRO A 22 -1.50 -3.33 19.10
CA PRO A 22 -1.74 -4.67 19.65
C PRO A 22 -2.10 -5.68 18.54
N VAL A 23 -1.48 -6.86 18.58
CA VAL A 23 -1.70 -7.89 17.54
C VAL A 23 -3.08 -8.57 17.66
N ASP A 24 -3.74 -8.43 18.80
CA ASP A 24 -5.02 -9.05 19.08
C ASP A 24 -6.23 -8.20 18.67
N ILE A 25 -6.00 -7.04 18.04
CA ILE A 25 -7.09 -6.24 17.50
C ILE A 25 -7.62 -6.87 16.21
N GLU A 26 -8.83 -6.48 15.83
CA GLU A 26 -9.43 -6.94 14.58
C GLU A 26 -8.59 -6.53 13.39
N LYS A 27 -8.53 -7.38 12.37
CA LYS A 27 -7.81 -7.08 11.13
C LYS A 27 -8.50 -5.95 10.37
N GLY A 28 -7.69 -5.14 9.68
CA GLY A 28 -8.20 -4.11 8.78
C GLY A 28 -7.76 -2.70 9.16
N ALA A 29 -7.86 -1.81 8.17
CA ALA A 29 -7.40 -0.42 8.30
C ALA A 29 -8.14 0.35 9.39
N ALA A 30 -9.44 0.10 9.57
CA ALA A 30 -10.24 0.79 10.58
C ALA A 30 -9.73 0.52 12.00
N SER A 31 -9.39 -0.73 12.30
CA SER A 31 -8.87 -1.11 13.61
C SER A 31 -7.49 -0.53 13.88
N VAL A 32 -6.62 -0.57 12.88
CA VAL A 32 -5.28 0.01 12.98
C VAL A 32 -5.38 1.52 13.19
N ALA A 33 -6.25 2.20 12.45
CA ALA A 33 -6.47 3.63 12.58
C ALA A 33 -6.91 3.99 14.00
N ARG A 34 -7.87 3.26 14.56
CA ARG A 34 -8.33 3.48 15.93
C ARG A 34 -7.21 3.28 16.94
N ALA A 35 -6.43 2.23 16.76
CA ALA A 35 -5.33 1.91 17.69
C ALA A 35 -4.24 2.98 17.68
N LEU A 36 -3.97 3.58 16.53
CA LEU A 36 -2.90 4.57 16.37
C LEU A 36 -3.38 6.02 16.46
N GLY A 37 -4.69 6.26 16.47
CA GLY A 37 -5.25 7.61 16.58
C GLY A 37 -5.32 8.37 15.26
N PHE A 38 -5.50 7.64 14.15
CA PHE A 38 -5.62 8.23 12.81
C PHE A 38 -7.01 7.97 12.22
N ARG A 39 -7.29 8.65 11.09
CA ARG A 39 -8.49 8.36 10.30
C ARG A 39 -8.25 7.13 9.45
N GLU A 40 -9.30 6.37 9.20
CA GLU A 40 -9.20 5.15 8.36
C GLU A 40 -8.61 5.47 6.98
N ARG A 41 -8.96 6.62 6.39
CA ARG A 41 -8.42 7.09 5.10
C ARG A 41 -6.90 7.08 5.07
N GLN A 42 -6.26 7.42 6.19
CA GLN A 42 -4.81 7.54 6.28
C GLN A 42 -4.09 6.19 6.33
N MET A 43 -4.80 5.12 6.67
CA MET A 43 -4.21 3.77 6.74
C MET A 43 -4.34 3.13 5.35
N VAL A 44 -3.24 3.11 4.61
CA VAL A 44 -3.23 2.71 3.20
C VAL A 44 -3.46 1.22 3.04
N LYS A 45 -4.38 0.86 2.14
CA LYS A 45 -4.55 -0.51 1.67
C LYS A 45 -3.56 -0.75 0.53
N THR A 46 -2.75 -1.78 0.68
CA THR A 46 -1.75 -2.19 -0.30
C THR A 46 -2.25 -3.45 -0.99
N LEU A 47 -2.67 -3.31 -2.25
CA LEU A 47 -3.37 -4.36 -2.99
C LEU A 47 -2.59 -4.73 -4.25
N ILE A 48 -2.66 -6.00 -4.65
CA ILE A 48 -2.11 -6.46 -5.93
C ILE A 48 -3.28 -6.72 -6.88
N PHE A 49 -3.21 -6.12 -8.05
CA PHE A 49 -4.14 -6.37 -9.15
C PHE A 49 -3.41 -7.02 -10.31
N GLU A 50 -4.16 -7.80 -11.08
CA GLU A 50 -3.66 -8.41 -12.32
C GLU A 50 -4.40 -7.83 -13.52
N THR A 51 -3.66 -7.54 -14.59
CA THR A 51 -4.26 -7.12 -15.86
C THR A 51 -4.52 -8.34 -16.74
N GLY A 52 -5.32 -8.16 -17.80
CA GLY A 52 -5.59 -9.22 -18.76
C GLY A 52 -4.34 -9.73 -19.49
N GLN A 53 -3.25 -8.95 -19.51
CA GLN A 53 -1.97 -9.35 -20.06
C GLN A 53 -1.08 -10.09 -19.06
N GLY A 54 -1.57 -10.32 -17.84
CA GLY A 54 -0.82 -11.01 -16.81
C GLY A 54 0.13 -10.14 -16.01
N GLU A 55 0.10 -8.82 -16.19
CA GLU A 55 0.90 -7.91 -15.39
C GLU A 55 0.31 -7.81 -13.98
N ARG A 56 1.18 -7.86 -12.96
CA ARG A 56 0.80 -7.63 -11.55
C ARG A 56 1.21 -6.22 -11.19
N VAL A 57 0.29 -5.49 -10.56
CA VAL A 57 0.46 -4.06 -10.26
C VAL A 57 0.11 -3.81 -8.81
N LEU A 58 0.91 -2.99 -8.13
CA LEU A 58 0.60 -2.53 -6.77
C LEU A 58 -0.34 -1.34 -6.85
N VAL A 59 -1.47 -1.44 -6.15
CA VAL A 59 -2.49 -0.39 -6.09
C VAL A 59 -2.65 0.04 -4.63
N MET A 60 -2.45 1.32 -4.36
CA MET A 60 -2.57 1.88 -3.02
C MET A 60 -3.78 2.79 -2.94
N LEU A 61 -4.67 2.47 -1.99
CA LEU A 61 -5.91 3.22 -1.72
C LEU A 61 -5.95 3.60 -0.24
N GLY A 62 -6.76 4.61 0.10
CA GLY A 62 -7.08 4.89 1.50
C GLY A 62 -7.85 3.73 2.13
N GLY A 63 -7.74 3.57 3.44
CA GLY A 63 -8.32 2.44 4.14
C GLY A 63 -9.83 2.30 3.98
N ASP A 64 -10.53 3.41 3.75
CA ASP A 64 -11.99 3.45 3.56
C ASP A 64 -12.39 3.58 2.09
N GLN A 65 -11.45 3.44 1.15
CA GLN A 65 -11.71 3.59 -0.28
C GLN A 65 -11.75 2.24 -0.99
N ASN A 66 -12.52 2.19 -2.07
CA ASN A 66 -12.52 1.08 -3.00
C ASN A 66 -12.20 1.63 -4.40
N ALA A 67 -11.51 0.85 -5.21
CA ALA A 67 -11.20 1.24 -6.56
C ALA A 67 -12.49 1.31 -7.39
N VAL A 68 -12.61 2.39 -8.17
CA VAL A 68 -13.66 2.51 -9.19
C VAL A 68 -13.16 1.80 -10.44
N SER A 69 -13.90 0.80 -10.90
CA SER A 69 -13.47 -0.09 -11.99
C SER A 69 -12.99 0.67 -13.24
N GLY A 70 -13.74 1.65 -13.69
CA GLY A 70 -13.37 2.43 -14.88
C GLY A 70 -12.08 3.22 -14.69
N LEU A 71 -11.89 3.81 -13.51
CA LEU A 71 -10.68 4.56 -13.19
C LEU A 71 -9.47 3.63 -13.12
N LEU A 72 -9.63 2.47 -12.49
CA LEU A 72 -8.56 1.49 -12.37
C LEU A 72 -8.13 0.97 -13.74
N LYS A 73 -9.09 0.61 -14.59
CA LYS A 73 -8.81 0.15 -15.95
C LYS A 73 -8.07 1.19 -16.76
N LYS A 74 -8.48 2.45 -16.66
CA LYS A 74 -7.82 3.56 -17.33
C LYS A 74 -6.39 3.74 -16.82
N ALA A 75 -6.20 3.72 -15.51
CA ALA A 75 -4.89 3.88 -14.89
C ALA A 75 -3.92 2.77 -15.28
N LEU A 76 -4.41 1.54 -15.36
CA LEU A 76 -3.56 0.39 -15.66
C LEU A 76 -3.46 0.10 -17.16
N GLY A 77 -4.28 0.76 -17.99
CA GLY A 77 -4.25 0.59 -19.45
C GLY A 77 -4.74 -0.78 -19.90
N SER A 78 -5.69 -1.36 -19.17
CA SER A 78 -6.24 -2.68 -19.49
C SER A 78 -7.74 -2.70 -19.29
N ARG A 79 -8.46 -3.37 -20.17
CA ARG A 79 -9.91 -3.56 -20.05
C ARG A 79 -10.27 -4.64 -19.04
N ASP A 80 -9.33 -5.54 -18.76
CA ASP A 80 -9.53 -6.66 -17.84
C ASP A 80 -8.56 -6.48 -16.68
N VAL A 81 -9.11 -6.17 -15.51
CA VAL A 81 -8.35 -5.93 -14.29
C VAL A 81 -9.09 -6.61 -13.15
N ARG A 82 -8.38 -7.41 -12.37
CA ARG A 82 -8.96 -8.11 -11.23
C ARG A 82 -7.99 -8.11 -10.05
N MET A 83 -8.55 -8.18 -8.85
CA MET A 83 -7.74 -8.32 -7.64
C MET A 83 -7.09 -9.69 -7.64
N ALA A 84 -5.79 -9.75 -7.35
CA ALA A 84 -5.06 -11.00 -7.30
C ALA A 84 -5.54 -11.87 -6.13
N LYS A 85 -5.51 -13.17 -6.33
CA LYS A 85 -5.84 -14.15 -5.27
C LYS A 85 -4.76 -14.14 -4.19
N PRO A 86 -5.07 -14.54 -2.95
CA PRO A 86 -4.10 -14.54 -1.85
C PRO A 86 -2.79 -15.27 -2.17
N GLU A 87 -2.84 -16.40 -2.85
CA GLU A 87 -1.64 -17.16 -3.22
C GLU A 87 -0.77 -16.39 -4.24
N VAL A 88 -1.39 -15.62 -5.12
CA VAL A 88 -0.67 -14.77 -6.07
C VAL A 88 -0.03 -13.59 -5.35
N VAL A 89 -0.72 -13.00 -4.38
CA VAL A 89 -0.19 -11.92 -3.56
C VAL A 89 1.06 -12.39 -2.81
N LEU A 90 1.00 -13.56 -2.19
CA LEU A 90 2.13 -14.12 -1.46
C LEU A 90 3.32 -14.40 -2.38
N GLU A 91 3.05 -15.00 -3.56
CA GLU A 91 4.09 -15.26 -4.57
C GLU A 91 4.75 -13.95 -5.05
N THR A 92 3.94 -12.92 -5.25
CA THR A 92 4.42 -11.64 -5.80
C THR A 92 5.22 -10.83 -4.79
N THR A 93 4.73 -10.74 -3.56
CA THR A 93 5.26 -9.82 -2.55
C THR A 93 6.14 -10.50 -1.51
N GLY A 94 5.95 -11.79 -1.29
CA GLY A 94 6.57 -12.51 -0.18
C GLY A 94 5.81 -12.34 1.14
N TYR A 95 4.66 -11.66 1.13
CA TYR A 95 3.86 -11.38 2.32
C TYR A 95 2.42 -11.82 2.14
N PRO A 96 1.77 -12.30 3.21
CA PRO A 96 0.33 -12.53 3.16
C PRO A 96 -0.43 -11.20 3.15
N ILE A 97 -1.68 -11.24 2.70
CA ILE A 97 -2.56 -10.06 2.74
C ILE A 97 -2.71 -9.57 4.18
N GLY A 98 -2.63 -8.26 4.36
CA GLY A 98 -2.91 -7.60 5.64
C GLY A 98 -1.80 -6.74 6.20
N SER A 99 -0.54 -7.04 5.88
CA SER A 99 0.59 -6.25 6.40
C SER A 99 1.70 -6.06 5.37
N ILE A 100 1.34 -6.07 4.09
CA ILE A 100 2.28 -5.96 2.97
C ILE A 100 2.88 -4.56 2.96
N PRO A 101 4.22 -4.42 3.06
CA PRO A 101 4.84 -3.11 2.82
C PRO A 101 4.79 -2.81 1.32
N PRO A 102 4.57 -1.52 0.94
CA PRO A 102 4.44 -1.16 -0.47
C PRO A 102 5.78 -0.98 -1.19
N PHE A 103 6.87 -1.43 -0.61
CA PHE A 103 8.22 -1.27 -1.15
C PHE A 103 9.12 -2.41 -0.71
N HIS A 104 10.33 -2.45 -1.24
CA HIS A 104 11.47 -3.34 -1.07
C HIS A 104 11.42 -4.68 -1.81
N TRP A 105 10.25 -5.23 -2.08
CA TRP A 105 10.11 -6.57 -2.69
C TRP A 105 9.94 -6.52 -4.22
N GLN A 106 9.71 -5.34 -4.80
CA GLN A 106 9.41 -5.22 -6.22
C GLN A 106 10.62 -5.53 -7.09
N PRO A 107 10.47 -6.39 -8.11
CA PRO A 107 11.51 -6.53 -9.13
C PRO A 107 11.56 -5.26 -10.00
N ALA A 108 12.67 -5.10 -10.73
CA ALA A 108 12.83 -3.97 -11.63
C ALA A 108 11.66 -3.90 -12.63
N GLY A 109 11.12 -2.69 -12.82
CA GLY A 109 10.00 -2.46 -13.73
C GLY A 109 8.62 -2.79 -13.17
N PHE A 110 8.53 -3.21 -11.92
CA PHE A 110 7.22 -3.45 -11.28
C PHE A 110 6.46 -2.14 -11.13
N ARG A 111 5.22 -2.11 -11.63
CA ARG A 111 4.42 -0.89 -11.64
C ARG A 111 3.61 -0.73 -10.36
N SER A 112 3.59 0.50 -9.85
CA SER A 112 2.80 0.87 -8.66
C SER A 112 2.01 2.14 -8.96
N VAL A 113 0.78 2.23 -8.44
CA VAL A 113 -0.06 3.42 -8.53
C VAL A 113 -0.65 3.74 -7.16
N ILE A 114 -0.87 5.02 -6.90
CA ILE A 114 -1.47 5.50 -5.66
C ILE A 114 -2.62 6.46 -5.97
N GLU A 115 -3.70 6.31 -5.21
CA GLU A 115 -4.88 7.16 -5.32
C GLU A 115 -4.51 8.62 -5.06
N ALA A 116 -4.84 9.48 -6.04
CA ALA A 116 -4.40 10.88 -6.04
C ALA A 116 -4.83 11.65 -4.80
N SER A 117 -6.02 11.40 -4.24
CA SER A 117 -6.51 12.12 -3.07
C SER A 117 -5.68 11.87 -1.81
N LEU A 118 -4.91 10.80 -1.77
CA LEU A 118 -4.02 10.53 -0.63
C LEU A 118 -2.87 11.53 -0.53
N MET A 119 -2.55 12.20 -1.63
CA MET A 119 -1.44 13.17 -1.64
C MET A 119 -1.74 14.43 -0.81
N SER A 120 -3.00 14.67 -0.46
CA SER A 120 -3.37 15.81 0.40
C SER A 120 -3.36 15.48 1.89
N GLU A 121 -3.08 14.24 2.28
CA GLU A 121 -2.94 13.86 3.69
C GLU A 121 -1.59 14.35 4.23
N GLU A 122 -1.57 14.69 5.53
CA GLU A 122 -0.30 15.07 6.18
C GLU A 122 0.61 13.88 6.37
N ILE A 123 0.03 12.72 6.70
CA ILE A 123 0.75 11.50 6.98
C ILE A 123 -0.08 10.30 6.54
N LEU A 124 0.57 9.25 6.10
CA LEU A 124 -0.04 7.99 5.74
C LEU A 124 0.58 6.86 6.55
N GLY A 125 -0.20 5.83 6.84
CA GLY A 125 0.29 4.61 7.47
C GLY A 125 0.30 3.48 6.46
N VAL A 126 1.39 2.73 6.44
CA VAL A 126 1.52 1.55 5.59
C VAL A 126 2.01 0.36 6.40
N GLY A 127 1.70 -0.84 5.94
CA GLY A 127 2.19 -2.06 6.58
C GLY A 127 3.70 -2.14 6.55
N ALA A 128 4.28 -2.72 7.60
CA ALA A 128 5.73 -2.86 7.72
C ALA A 128 6.22 -4.27 7.35
N GLY A 129 5.31 -5.20 7.10
CA GLY A 129 5.65 -6.60 6.78
C GLY A 129 5.42 -7.57 7.93
N GLN A 130 4.91 -7.09 9.05
CA GLN A 130 4.56 -7.90 10.21
C GLN A 130 3.34 -7.29 10.86
N TRP A 131 2.30 -8.09 11.10
CA TRP A 131 1.10 -7.62 11.78
C TRP A 131 1.46 -7.12 13.18
N GLY A 132 1.02 -5.93 13.50
CA GLY A 132 1.38 -5.24 14.75
C GLY A 132 2.40 -4.12 14.54
N GLU A 133 3.00 -4.03 13.37
CA GLU A 133 3.99 -3.00 13.02
C GLU A 133 3.49 -2.16 11.86
N GLU A 134 3.59 -0.85 12.00
CA GLU A 134 3.16 0.11 10.98
C GLU A 134 4.27 1.13 10.74
N ILE A 135 4.30 1.67 9.53
CA ILE A 135 5.21 2.75 9.15
C ILE A 135 4.36 3.98 8.84
N LEU A 136 4.66 5.09 9.52
CA LEU A 136 4.08 6.39 9.18
C LEU A 136 5.03 7.12 8.25
N ILE A 137 4.52 7.61 7.13
CA ILE A 137 5.33 8.22 6.08
C ILE A 137 4.49 9.29 5.37
N THR A 138 5.14 10.39 4.96
CA THR A 138 4.43 11.42 4.20
C THR A 138 4.05 10.90 2.81
N PRO A 139 2.98 11.41 2.19
CA PRO A 139 2.64 11.00 0.83
C PRO A 139 3.78 11.17 -0.17
N ALA A 140 4.51 12.29 -0.10
CA ALA A 140 5.63 12.53 -1.01
C ALA A 140 6.74 11.49 -0.83
N ASP A 141 7.06 11.16 0.41
CA ASP A 141 8.09 10.15 0.70
C ASP A 141 7.64 8.74 0.32
N LEU A 142 6.34 8.45 0.45
CA LEU A 142 5.80 7.18 0.00
C LEU A 142 5.94 7.04 -1.53
N VAL A 143 5.67 8.09 -2.27
CA VAL A 143 5.88 8.08 -3.73
C VAL A 143 7.36 7.90 -4.07
N ARG A 144 8.26 8.56 -3.35
CA ARG A 144 9.71 8.37 -3.53
C ARG A 144 10.12 6.92 -3.27
N ALA A 145 9.58 6.31 -2.23
CA ALA A 145 9.93 4.93 -1.85
C ALA A 145 9.40 3.89 -2.85
N THR A 146 8.26 4.16 -3.48
CA THR A 146 7.57 3.18 -4.34
C THR A 146 7.75 3.45 -5.83
N GLY A 147 8.05 4.68 -6.21
CA GLY A 147 8.02 5.10 -7.62
C GLY A 147 6.59 5.12 -8.19
N ALA A 148 5.58 5.20 -7.34
CA ALA A 148 4.19 5.07 -7.76
C ALA A 148 3.74 6.24 -8.63
N GLY A 149 2.93 5.91 -9.65
CA GLY A 149 2.18 6.92 -10.41
C GLY A 149 0.99 7.41 -9.57
N VAL A 150 0.84 8.73 -9.49
CA VAL A 150 -0.27 9.35 -8.76
C VAL A 150 -1.43 9.53 -9.74
N VAL A 151 -2.52 8.80 -9.52
CA VAL A 151 -3.66 8.75 -10.46
C VAL A 151 -4.98 8.65 -9.69
N PRO A 152 -6.09 9.11 -10.28
CA PRO A 152 -7.40 8.91 -9.66
C PRO A 152 -7.80 7.44 -9.80
N LEU A 153 -8.13 6.81 -8.68
CA LEU A 153 -8.50 5.40 -8.62
C LEU A 153 -9.84 5.17 -7.91
N ALA A 154 -10.25 6.10 -7.06
CA ALA A 154 -11.41 5.92 -6.19
C ALA A 154 -12.28 7.18 -6.20
N ALA A 155 -13.54 7.02 -5.77
CA ALA A 155 -14.39 8.16 -5.46
C ALA A 155 -13.80 8.92 -4.28
N VAL A 156 -13.81 10.24 -4.38
CA VAL A 156 -13.22 11.10 -3.35
C VAL A 156 -14.23 11.38 -2.25
#